data_4dda6c4a00ba8298fd039e3dceae01cf
#
_entry.id   4dda6c4a00ba8298fd039e3dceae01cf
#
_cell.length_a   1.000
_cell.length_b   1.000
_cell.length_c   1.000
_cell.angle_alpha   90.00
_cell.angle_beta   90.00
_cell.angle_gamma   90.00
#
_symmetry.space_group_name_H-M   'P 1'
#
loop_
_entity.id
_entity.type
_entity.pdbx_description
1 polymer ?
#
loop_
_entity_poly.entity_id
_entity_poly.type
_entity_poly.pdbx_seq_one_letter_code
_entity_poly.pdbx_strand_id
1 'polypeptide(L)'
;MTDIQEKLKNYISSELEYWDFSGVIRIVKDSTILYETSRGFASIEFGIQNTMETRFEAASVSKQFTAFAIMLLYDKGLLCLDEKANQYLPDSMQIPADITVHQLLCHTSGPHNNYNFEDDFYVGADRMPYDREQFFRDWILKDAGNLSKKKTRNSFNYNNSNYNLLAWIIETVSGQTYSEFMEEHIFSKLGMTQTAIDDGQRILRNKANNYMHDYGVLVRVPYTNSLYSIGAGALVTNCDDLQKWYECLRTKNLLSERAYQIFLSENTNHYCYGLEWYARNSYLHGGDFLGVSAYTHYFFDENLCILLLSNTESLDQYRLGTGIAAILHNGQAPHYYRPEEHLLAPQDLAKYTGTYLPGKIQIEEKNGKLYLVRVNQNIHIELYCVGKDSFIRRYEEQQTPHRLIPDGGGQPSIWGYKRIREPL
;
A
#
# COMPACT_ATOMS: atom_id res chain seq x y z
N MET A 1 -26.82 -17.24 12.96
CA MET A 1 -26.13 -16.43 11.96
C MET A 1 -27.19 -15.82 11.07
N THR A 2 -27.14 -14.51 10.79
CA THR A 2 -28.08 -13.89 9.84
C THR A 2 -27.71 -14.28 8.40
N ASP A 3 -28.64 -14.16 7.45
CA ASP A 3 -28.39 -14.41 6.02
C ASP A 3 -27.18 -13.62 5.49
N ILE A 4 -27.03 -12.36 5.94
CA ILE A 4 -25.91 -11.51 5.55
C ILE A 4 -24.55 -12.02 6.09
N GLN A 5 -24.53 -12.51 7.32
CA GLN A 5 -23.32 -13.07 7.92
C GLN A 5 -22.89 -14.36 7.22
N GLU A 6 -23.83 -15.18 6.76
CA GLU A 6 -23.54 -16.39 5.99
C GLU A 6 -22.98 -16.05 4.61
N LYS A 7 -23.56 -15.07 3.92
CA LYS A 7 -23.04 -14.57 2.64
C LYS A 7 -21.63 -14.01 2.76
N LEU A 8 -21.37 -13.20 3.79
CA LEU A 8 -20.03 -12.67 4.08
C LEU A 8 -19.04 -13.81 4.30
N LYS A 9 -19.40 -14.77 5.17
CA LYS A 9 -18.54 -15.93 5.46
C LYS A 9 -18.19 -16.70 4.19
N ASN A 10 -19.18 -17.01 3.36
CA ASN A 10 -18.97 -17.81 2.15
C ASN A 10 -18.09 -17.08 1.14
N TYR A 11 -18.37 -15.80 0.89
CA TYR A 11 -17.56 -14.97 0.01
C TYR A 11 -16.13 -14.83 0.50
N ILE A 12 -15.94 -14.38 1.73
CA ILE A 12 -14.61 -14.16 2.32
C ILE A 12 -13.82 -15.48 2.33
N SER A 13 -14.42 -16.59 2.76
CA SER A 13 -13.70 -17.88 2.79
C SER A 13 -13.22 -18.31 1.41
N SER A 14 -14.04 -18.12 0.37
CA SER A 14 -13.67 -18.43 -1.01
C SER A 14 -12.54 -17.54 -1.54
N GLU A 15 -12.56 -16.24 -1.22
CA GLU A 15 -11.47 -15.33 -1.61
C GLU A 15 -10.17 -15.66 -0.86
N LEU A 16 -10.24 -15.89 0.46
CA LEU A 16 -9.05 -16.18 1.27
C LEU A 16 -8.38 -17.51 0.90
N GLU A 17 -9.15 -18.49 0.43
CA GLU A 17 -8.60 -19.75 -0.08
C GLU A 17 -7.91 -19.56 -1.42
N TYR A 18 -8.53 -18.77 -2.32
CA TYR A 18 -7.98 -18.50 -3.64
C TYR A 18 -6.65 -17.73 -3.59
N TRP A 19 -6.53 -16.77 -2.66
CA TRP A 19 -5.37 -15.87 -2.56
C TRP A 19 -4.27 -16.35 -1.62
N ASP A 20 -4.42 -17.48 -0.93
CA ASP A 20 -3.47 -17.97 0.08
C ASP A 20 -3.20 -16.91 1.19
N PHE A 21 -4.29 -16.44 1.78
CA PHE A 21 -4.28 -15.32 2.72
C PHE A 21 -3.68 -15.67 4.09
N SER A 22 -2.81 -14.80 4.60
CA SER A 22 -2.33 -14.82 5.99
C SER A 22 -2.53 -13.45 6.63
N GLY A 23 -3.38 -13.34 7.66
CA GLY A 23 -3.73 -12.05 8.27
C GLY A 23 -5.05 -12.08 9.01
N VAL A 24 -5.67 -10.91 9.14
CA VAL A 24 -6.92 -10.68 9.86
C VAL A 24 -7.90 -9.83 9.04
N ILE A 25 -9.19 -10.10 9.21
CA ILE A 25 -10.28 -9.30 8.65
C ILE A 25 -11.28 -9.02 9.75
N ARG A 26 -11.78 -7.78 9.84
CA ARG A 26 -12.87 -7.39 10.72
C ARG A 26 -13.85 -6.48 9.99
N ILE A 27 -15.15 -6.75 10.19
CA ILE A 27 -16.26 -5.95 9.69
C ILE A 27 -17.09 -5.55 10.90
N VAL A 28 -17.25 -4.24 11.11
CA VAL A 28 -18.01 -3.69 12.25
C VAL A 28 -19.10 -2.77 11.73
N LYS A 29 -20.33 -2.96 12.21
CA LYS A 29 -21.44 -2.07 11.96
C LYS A 29 -22.15 -1.76 13.28
N ASP A 30 -22.46 -0.47 13.53
CA ASP A 30 -23.12 -0.02 14.76
C ASP A 30 -22.42 -0.55 16.02
N SER A 31 -21.09 -0.50 16.06
CA SER A 31 -20.24 -1.04 17.13
C SER A 31 -20.36 -2.56 17.34
N THR A 32 -21.07 -3.27 16.46
CA THR A 32 -21.22 -4.72 16.49
C THR A 32 -20.32 -5.37 15.45
N ILE A 33 -19.53 -6.36 15.87
CA ILE A 33 -18.71 -7.17 14.93
C ILE A 33 -19.68 -8.07 14.13
N LEU A 34 -19.81 -7.78 12.83
CA LEU A 34 -20.61 -8.61 11.92
C LEU A 34 -19.84 -9.86 11.50
N TYR A 35 -18.54 -9.70 11.31
CA TYR A 35 -17.64 -10.79 10.91
C TYR A 35 -16.22 -10.46 11.34
N GLU A 36 -15.50 -11.47 11.82
CA GLU A 36 -14.05 -11.40 11.98
C GLU A 36 -13.42 -12.77 11.76
N THR A 37 -12.18 -12.77 11.29
CA THR A 37 -11.39 -13.98 11.09
C THR A 37 -9.91 -13.67 11.16
N SER A 38 -9.14 -14.67 11.60
CA SER A 38 -7.68 -14.69 11.50
C SER A 38 -7.25 -15.97 10.80
N ARG A 39 -6.24 -15.90 9.93
CA ARG A 39 -5.68 -17.05 9.21
C ARG A 39 -4.17 -16.93 9.08
N GLY A 40 -3.51 -18.08 8.86
CA GLY A 40 -2.07 -18.15 8.65
C GLY A 40 -1.25 -17.89 9.90
N PHE A 41 -0.01 -17.51 9.72
CA PHE A 41 0.98 -17.41 10.80
C PHE A 41 1.56 -16.00 10.90
N ALA A 42 1.62 -15.48 12.11
CA ALA A 42 2.39 -14.28 12.45
C ALA A 42 3.91 -14.57 12.37
N SER A 43 4.31 -15.81 12.69
CA SER A 43 5.65 -16.31 12.44
C SER A 43 5.58 -17.78 12.03
N ILE A 44 5.94 -18.06 10.79
CA ILE A 44 6.04 -19.43 10.25
C ILE A 44 7.18 -20.16 10.96
N GLU A 45 8.31 -19.47 11.18
CA GLU A 45 9.51 -20.02 11.79
C GLU A 45 9.25 -20.57 13.19
N PHE A 46 8.35 -19.92 13.95
CA PHE A 46 8.01 -20.31 15.31
C PHE A 46 6.64 -21.01 15.42
N GLY A 47 5.93 -21.20 14.32
CA GLY A 47 4.59 -21.79 14.32
C GLY A 47 3.54 -20.94 15.05
N ILE A 48 3.74 -19.60 15.15
CA ILE A 48 2.84 -18.69 15.84
C ILE A 48 1.74 -18.26 14.87
N GLN A 49 0.50 -18.62 15.15
CA GLN A 49 -0.66 -18.25 14.34
C GLN A 49 -0.99 -16.76 14.46
N ASN A 50 -1.58 -16.21 13.41
CA ASN A 50 -2.21 -14.89 13.47
C ASN A 50 -3.43 -14.92 14.38
N THR A 51 -3.62 -13.85 15.14
CA THR A 51 -4.79 -13.59 15.98
C THR A 51 -5.26 -12.15 15.78
N MET A 52 -6.40 -11.78 16.32
CA MET A 52 -6.86 -10.40 16.29
C MET A 52 -5.95 -9.43 17.07
N GLU A 53 -5.10 -9.94 17.96
CA GLU A 53 -4.09 -9.18 18.69
C GLU A 53 -2.78 -9.00 17.92
N THR A 54 -2.60 -9.75 16.82
CA THR A 54 -1.42 -9.63 15.97
C THR A 54 -1.35 -8.24 15.37
N ARG A 55 -0.16 -7.66 15.40
CA ARG A 55 0.13 -6.35 14.80
C ARG A 55 0.75 -6.54 13.44
N PHE A 56 0.26 -5.78 12.47
CA PHE A 56 0.70 -5.85 11.09
C PHE A 56 1.25 -4.50 10.63
N GLU A 57 2.20 -4.53 9.73
CA GLU A 57 2.51 -3.36 8.92
C GLU A 57 1.30 -3.01 8.06
N ALA A 58 0.98 -1.73 7.99
CA ALA A 58 -0.21 -1.25 7.29
C ALA A 58 0.13 -0.50 5.99
N ALA A 59 1.41 -0.43 5.64
CA ALA A 59 1.90 0.25 4.44
C ALA A 59 1.19 1.61 4.24
N SER A 60 0.65 1.88 3.05
CA SER A 60 0.08 3.20 2.72
C SER A 60 -1.16 3.62 3.53
N VAL A 61 -1.79 2.72 4.29
CA VAL A 61 -2.78 3.10 5.30
C VAL A 61 -2.20 4.10 6.33
N SER A 62 -0.88 4.13 6.50
CA SER A 62 -0.15 5.14 7.31
C SER A 62 -0.45 6.59 6.92
N LYS A 63 -0.73 6.82 5.63
CA LYS A 63 -0.85 8.18 5.10
C LYS A 63 -2.00 8.97 5.72
N GLN A 64 -3.11 8.33 6.05
CA GLN A 64 -4.22 9.01 6.73
C GLN A 64 -3.80 9.59 8.09
N PHE A 65 -2.93 8.90 8.80
CA PHE A 65 -2.40 9.38 10.09
C PHE A 65 -1.41 10.54 9.92
N THR A 66 -0.52 10.46 8.93
CA THR A 66 0.41 11.55 8.59
C THR A 66 -0.34 12.81 8.20
N ALA A 67 -1.34 12.67 7.33
CA ALA A 67 -2.18 13.80 6.94
C ALA A 67 -2.96 14.39 8.12
N PHE A 68 -3.48 13.56 8.99
CA PHE A 68 -4.17 14.00 10.20
C PHE A 68 -3.22 14.74 11.17
N ALA A 69 -1.97 14.29 11.30
CA ALA A 69 -0.95 14.99 12.08
C ALA A 69 -0.64 16.38 11.51
N ILE A 70 -0.56 16.53 10.19
CA ILE A 70 -0.46 17.85 9.55
C ILE A 70 -1.69 18.71 9.87
N MET A 71 -2.89 18.13 9.84
CA MET A 71 -4.12 18.84 10.17
C MET A 71 -4.18 19.26 11.65
N LEU A 72 -3.60 18.49 12.58
CA LEU A 72 -3.44 18.91 13.98
C LEU A 72 -2.56 20.16 14.10
N LEU A 73 -1.45 20.23 13.36
CA LEU A 73 -0.57 21.39 13.33
C LEU A 73 -1.27 22.60 12.67
N TYR A 74 -1.99 22.37 11.58
CA TYR A 74 -2.80 23.39 10.91
C TYR A 74 -3.89 23.96 11.84
N ASP A 75 -4.63 23.11 12.52
CA ASP A 75 -5.72 23.51 13.42
C ASP A 75 -5.22 24.33 14.64
N LYS A 76 -3.98 24.07 15.06
CA LYS A 76 -3.27 24.86 16.08
C LYS A 76 -2.66 26.16 15.52
N GLY A 77 -2.76 26.44 14.23
CA GLY A 77 -2.16 27.62 13.58
C GLY A 77 -0.63 27.57 13.47
N LEU A 78 -0.01 26.40 13.59
CA LEU A 78 1.44 26.23 13.53
C LEU A 78 1.96 26.10 12.09
N LEU A 79 1.11 25.79 11.14
CA LEU A 79 1.42 25.78 9.71
C LEU A 79 0.20 26.21 8.89
N CYS A 80 0.43 26.58 7.63
CA CYS A 80 -0.59 26.91 6.66
C CYS A 80 -0.47 25.95 5.45
N LEU A 81 -1.61 25.41 4.99
CA LEU A 81 -1.62 24.42 3.90
C LEU A 81 -1.20 25.00 2.55
N ASP A 82 -1.52 26.28 2.31
CA ASP A 82 -1.20 26.98 1.05
C ASP A 82 0.21 27.59 1.06
N GLU A 83 0.91 27.56 2.19
CA GLU A 83 2.29 28.00 2.28
C GLU A 83 3.23 26.97 1.63
N LYS A 84 4.40 27.46 1.22
CA LYS A 84 5.45 26.64 0.63
C LYS A 84 6.00 25.66 1.66
N ALA A 85 6.09 24.39 1.29
CA ALA A 85 6.63 23.34 2.15
C ALA A 85 8.03 23.67 2.67
N ASN A 86 8.85 24.36 1.87
CA ASN A 86 10.20 24.79 2.25
C ASN A 86 10.25 25.72 3.47
N GLN A 87 9.16 26.37 3.83
CA GLN A 87 9.12 27.18 5.08
C GLN A 87 9.16 26.29 6.34
N TYR A 88 8.78 25.03 6.19
CA TYR A 88 8.66 24.06 7.27
C TYR A 88 9.67 22.90 7.15
N LEU A 89 10.48 22.87 6.09
CA LEU A 89 11.54 21.87 5.90
C LEU A 89 12.88 22.41 6.39
N PRO A 90 13.79 21.58 6.91
CA PRO A 90 15.15 21.97 7.23
C PRO A 90 15.88 22.54 6.00
N ASP A 91 16.83 23.44 6.22
CA ASP A 91 17.62 24.05 5.13
C ASP A 91 18.35 23.01 4.28
N SER A 92 18.77 21.89 4.89
CA SER A 92 19.42 20.77 4.21
C SER A 92 18.49 19.96 3.31
N MET A 93 17.17 20.19 3.36
CA MET A 93 16.14 19.37 2.72
C MET A 93 15.20 20.19 1.84
N GLN A 94 15.66 21.29 1.29
CA GLN A 94 14.86 22.14 0.41
C GLN A 94 14.49 21.44 -0.89
N ILE A 95 13.23 21.51 -1.25
CA ILE A 95 12.64 21.00 -2.52
C ILE A 95 12.39 22.19 -3.47
N PRO A 96 11.98 21.97 -4.74
CA PRO A 96 11.64 23.06 -5.65
C PRO A 96 10.67 24.07 -5.03
N ALA A 97 10.98 25.35 -5.22
CA ALA A 97 10.59 26.47 -4.36
C ALA A 97 9.09 26.80 -4.23
N ASP A 98 8.22 26.18 -5.00
CA ASP A 98 6.81 26.56 -5.09
C ASP A 98 5.82 25.42 -4.80
N ILE A 99 6.29 24.33 -4.18
CA ILE A 99 5.42 23.25 -3.74
C ILE A 99 4.82 23.60 -2.38
N THR A 100 3.50 23.54 -2.25
CA THR A 100 2.79 23.81 -1.01
C THR A 100 2.56 22.53 -0.19
N VAL A 101 2.26 22.69 1.10
CA VAL A 101 1.88 21.57 1.99
C VAL A 101 0.63 20.87 1.43
N HIS A 102 -0.37 21.65 0.96
CA HIS A 102 -1.56 21.10 0.30
C HIS A 102 -1.21 20.18 -0.89
N GLN A 103 -0.28 20.61 -1.77
CA GLN A 103 0.11 19.80 -2.92
C GLN A 103 0.81 18.51 -2.53
N LEU A 104 1.55 18.47 -1.42
CA LEU A 104 2.11 17.24 -0.88
C LEU A 104 0.99 16.30 -0.39
N LEU A 105 0.02 16.82 0.37
CA LEU A 105 -1.10 16.06 0.93
C LEU A 105 -1.98 15.40 -0.14
N CYS A 106 -2.25 16.09 -1.23
CA CYS A 106 -3.14 15.59 -2.30
C CYS A 106 -2.42 15.03 -3.54
N HIS A 107 -1.10 14.77 -3.44
CA HIS A 107 -0.32 14.19 -4.53
C HIS A 107 -0.31 15.01 -5.85
N THR A 108 -0.35 16.34 -5.74
CA THR A 108 -0.29 17.25 -6.91
C THR A 108 0.99 18.08 -6.95
N SER A 109 1.99 17.72 -6.21
CA SER A 109 3.30 18.41 -6.14
C SER A 109 4.12 18.28 -7.42
N GLY A 110 3.85 17.26 -8.25
CA GLY A 110 4.47 17.04 -9.55
C GLY A 110 5.78 16.22 -9.57
N PRO A 111 6.45 15.90 -8.46
CA PRO A 111 7.54 14.93 -8.47
C PRO A 111 7.07 13.57 -8.94
N HIS A 112 7.93 12.85 -9.65
CA HIS A 112 7.74 11.43 -9.84
C HIS A 112 7.98 10.70 -8.52
N ASN A 113 7.21 9.64 -8.28
CA ASN A 113 7.47 8.70 -7.23
C ASN A 113 8.67 7.82 -7.64
N ASN A 114 9.89 8.26 -7.33
CA ASN A 114 11.08 7.46 -7.59
C ASN A 114 11.24 6.26 -6.68
N TYR A 115 10.37 6.15 -5.72
CA TYR A 115 10.09 4.92 -5.02
C TYR A 115 9.12 4.03 -5.80
N ASN A 116 9.14 4.04 -7.08
CA ASN A 116 8.57 2.87 -7.72
C ASN A 116 9.45 1.71 -7.30
N PHE A 117 8.95 0.95 -6.37
CA PHE A 117 9.51 -0.23 -5.75
C PHE A 117 10.06 -1.26 -6.75
N GLU A 118 10.01 -0.90 -8.03
CA GLU A 118 10.26 -1.85 -9.10
C GLU A 118 11.73 -2.00 -9.44
N ASP A 119 12.60 -0.96 -9.34
CA ASP A 119 13.90 -1.12 -9.93
C ASP A 119 15.15 -0.83 -9.06
N ASP A 120 15.15 0.19 -8.18
CA ASP A 120 16.41 0.61 -7.55
C ASP A 120 16.41 0.60 -6.02
N PHE A 121 15.25 0.64 -5.37
CA PHE A 121 15.13 0.81 -3.92
C PHE A 121 15.68 -0.38 -3.12
N TYR A 122 15.49 -1.59 -3.63
CA TYR A 122 15.88 -2.80 -2.91
C TYR A 122 17.35 -3.16 -3.04
N VAL A 123 18.04 -2.72 -4.11
CA VAL A 123 19.45 -3.04 -4.32
C VAL A 123 20.37 -2.22 -3.44
N GLY A 124 19.93 -1.05 -3.01
CA GLY A 124 20.71 -0.15 -2.16
C GLY A 124 20.31 -0.14 -0.69
N ALA A 125 19.01 -0.37 -0.41
CA ALA A 125 18.45 -0.22 0.94
C ALA A 125 18.81 -1.37 1.89
N ASP A 126 19.07 -2.56 1.37
CA ASP A 126 19.45 -3.74 2.15
C ASP A 126 20.91 -3.71 2.62
N ARG A 127 21.74 -2.81 2.08
CA ARG A 127 23.20 -2.81 2.31
C ARG A 127 23.71 -1.68 3.18
N MET A 128 22.89 -0.65 3.50
CA MET A 128 23.43 0.57 4.08
C MET A 128 22.61 1.04 5.28
N PRO A 129 23.23 1.35 6.40
CA PRO A 129 22.64 2.18 7.43
C PRO A 129 22.62 3.64 6.92
N TYR A 130 21.79 3.94 5.93
CA TYR A 130 21.49 5.32 5.59
C TYR A 130 20.75 5.94 6.75
N ASP A 131 21.22 7.11 7.21
CA ASP A 131 20.35 7.97 7.93
C ASP A 131 19.23 8.49 6.98
N ARG A 132 18.10 8.90 7.54
CA ARG A 132 16.96 9.39 6.76
C ARG A 132 17.32 10.59 5.87
N GLU A 133 18.23 11.46 6.34
CA GLU A 133 18.65 12.65 5.60
C GLU A 133 19.49 12.28 4.38
N GLN A 134 20.40 11.30 4.51
CA GLN A 134 21.17 10.77 3.38
C GLN A 134 20.25 10.15 2.34
N PHE A 135 19.28 9.35 2.78
CA PHE A 135 18.28 8.73 1.90
C PHE A 135 17.46 9.80 1.15
N PHE A 136 17.01 10.86 1.84
CA PHE A 136 16.30 11.96 1.22
C PHE A 136 17.14 12.64 0.14
N ARG A 137 18.42 12.92 0.42
CA ARG A 137 19.33 13.54 -0.56
C ARG A 137 19.55 12.65 -1.78
N ASP A 138 19.81 11.39 -1.56
CA ASP A 138 20.21 10.48 -2.63
C ASP A 138 19.03 10.05 -3.52
N TRP A 139 17.85 9.97 -2.97
CA TRP A 139 16.67 9.43 -3.66
C TRP A 139 15.58 10.46 -3.92
N ILE A 140 15.25 11.28 -2.96
CA ILE A 140 14.15 12.25 -3.10
C ILE A 140 14.61 13.51 -3.83
N LEU A 141 15.77 14.10 -3.46
CA LEU A 141 16.29 15.28 -4.12
C LEU A 141 16.88 15.02 -5.49
N LYS A 142 17.46 13.85 -5.73
CA LYS A 142 18.03 13.49 -7.03
C LYS A 142 17.00 13.56 -8.15
N ASP A 143 15.76 13.30 -7.83
CA ASP A 143 14.63 13.43 -8.75
C ASP A 143 14.03 14.84 -8.78
N ALA A 144 14.24 15.62 -7.74
CA ALA A 144 13.80 17.00 -7.72
C ALA A 144 14.36 17.82 -8.90
N GLY A 145 15.52 17.42 -9.45
CA GLY A 145 16.08 17.98 -10.69
C GLY A 145 15.17 17.77 -11.91
N ASN A 146 14.31 16.75 -11.91
CA ASN A 146 13.30 16.50 -12.94
C ASN A 146 11.97 17.25 -12.69
N LEU A 147 11.80 17.83 -11.50
CA LEU A 147 10.62 18.60 -11.10
C LEU A 147 10.41 19.92 -11.89
N SER A 148 11.42 20.37 -12.63
CA SER A 148 11.33 21.58 -13.45
C SER A 148 10.38 21.46 -14.63
N LYS A 149 9.87 20.28 -14.95
CA LYS A 149 8.89 20.09 -16.02
C LYS A 149 7.49 20.49 -15.50
N LYS A 150 7.17 21.78 -15.65
CA LYS A 150 5.88 22.43 -15.33
C LYS A 150 4.60 21.69 -15.77
N LYS A 151 4.69 20.65 -16.59
CA LYS A 151 3.54 19.95 -17.19
C LYS A 151 2.79 19.00 -16.25
N THR A 152 3.36 18.62 -15.09
CA THR A 152 2.76 17.64 -14.17
C THR A 152 2.27 18.24 -12.87
N ARG A 153 2.55 19.52 -12.60
CA ARG A 153 2.02 20.23 -11.43
C ARG A 153 0.50 20.36 -11.51
N ASN A 154 -0.15 20.18 -10.39
CA ASN A 154 -1.62 20.16 -10.24
C ASN A 154 -2.33 18.96 -10.92
N SER A 155 -1.57 18.01 -11.45
CA SER A 155 -2.12 16.69 -11.83
C SER A 155 -1.84 15.69 -10.73
N PHE A 156 -2.81 14.84 -10.46
CA PHE A 156 -2.63 13.77 -9.48
C PHE A 156 -1.52 12.81 -9.94
N ASN A 157 -0.55 12.61 -9.06
CA ASN A 157 0.51 11.62 -9.22
C ASN A 157 0.88 11.10 -7.84
N TYR A 158 0.36 9.94 -7.47
CA TYR A 158 0.58 9.33 -6.18
C TYR A 158 2.08 9.18 -5.89
N ASN A 159 2.54 9.68 -4.72
CA ASN A 159 3.95 9.79 -4.42
C ASN A 159 4.24 9.60 -2.94
N ASN A 160 4.97 8.52 -2.59
CA ASN A 160 5.38 8.24 -1.22
C ASN A 160 6.33 9.31 -0.66
N SER A 161 7.18 9.90 -1.51
CA SER A 161 8.10 10.97 -1.11
C SER A 161 7.36 12.18 -0.51
N ASN A 162 6.16 12.50 -1.01
CA ASN A 162 5.35 13.57 -0.46
C ASN A 162 5.05 13.36 1.02
N TYR A 163 4.67 12.15 1.39
CA TYR A 163 4.31 11.83 2.77
C TYR A 163 5.51 11.70 3.70
N ASN A 164 6.67 11.31 3.17
CA ASN A 164 7.91 11.39 3.92
C ASN A 164 8.35 12.84 4.18
N LEU A 165 8.13 13.75 3.20
CA LEU A 165 8.32 15.19 3.41
C LEU A 165 7.37 15.76 4.47
N LEU A 166 6.09 15.31 4.46
CA LEU A 166 5.13 15.70 5.49
C LEU A 166 5.56 15.23 6.89
N ALA A 167 6.16 14.04 7.01
CA ALA A 167 6.74 13.60 8.28
C ALA A 167 7.88 14.52 8.75
N TRP A 168 8.77 14.96 7.85
CA TRP A 168 9.80 15.98 8.18
C TRP A 168 9.20 17.32 8.59
N ILE A 169 8.13 17.76 7.92
CA ILE A 169 7.42 18.99 8.31
C ILE A 169 6.85 18.87 9.72
N ILE A 170 6.25 17.70 10.05
CA ILE A 170 5.74 17.44 11.41
C ILE A 170 6.87 17.57 12.44
N GLU A 171 8.02 16.96 12.19
CA GLU A 171 9.19 17.01 13.10
C GLU A 171 9.72 18.45 13.27
N THR A 172 9.90 19.16 12.16
CA THR A 172 10.43 20.53 12.19
C THR A 172 9.50 21.49 12.92
N VAL A 173 8.19 21.40 12.65
CA VAL A 173 7.20 22.33 13.24
C VAL A 173 6.92 22.00 14.69
N SER A 174 6.91 20.72 15.07
CA SER A 174 6.61 20.29 16.44
C SER A 174 7.82 20.27 17.37
N GLY A 175 9.03 20.12 16.82
CA GLY A 175 10.25 19.87 17.58
C GLY A 175 10.33 18.46 18.18
N GLN A 176 9.46 17.53 17.79
CA GLN A 176 9.41 16.13 18.20
C GLN A 176 9.80 15.24 17.04
N THR A 177 10.29 14.02 17.29
CA THR A 177 10.38 13.01 16.25
C THR A 177 8.98 12.65 15.74
N TYR A 178 8.87 12.20 14.50
CA TYR A 178 7.59 11.78 13.94
C TYR A 178 6.90 10.73 14.80
N SER A 179 7.65 9.74 15.30
CA SER A 179 7.12 8.68 16.18
C SER A 179 6.57 9.24 17.50
N GLU A 180 7.30 10.17 18.14
CA GLU A 180 6.86 10.80 19.40
C GLU A 180 5.60 11.63 19.18
N PHE A 181 5.54 12.41 18.09
CA PHE A 181 4.38 13.22 17.77
C PHE A 181 3.13 12.35 17.55
N MET A 182 3.25 11.26 16.78
CA MET A 182 2.15 10.34 16.52
C MET A 182 1.66 9.67 17.79
N GLU A 183 2.58 9.20 18.63
CA GLU A 183 2.27 8.57 19.90
C GLU A 183 1.52 9.53 20.85
N GLU A 184 2.06 10.75 21.05
CA GLU A 184 1.52 11.70 22.01
C GLU A 184 0.18 12.29 21.56
N HIS A 185 0.09 12.68 20.29
CA HIS A 185 -1.03 13.49 19.80
C HIS A 185 -2.15 12.70 19.15
N ILE A 186 -1.91 11.44 18.77
CA ILE A 186 -2.93 10.59 18.12
C ILE A 186 -3.10 9.30 18.90
N PHE A 187 -2.09 8.42 18.96
CA PHE A 187 -2.28 7.06 19.45
C PHE A 187 -2.67 7.02 20.93
N SER A 188 -1.95 7.72 21.80
CA SER A 188 -2.27 7.80 23.23
C SER A 188 -3.62 8.48 23.47
N LYS A 189 -3.98 9.51 22.71
CA LYS A 189 -5.27 10.23 22.85
C LYS A 189 -6.46 9.34 22.52
N LEU A 190 -6.28 8.41 21.58
CA LEU A 190 -7.31 7.47 21.13
C LEU A 190 -7.25 6.11 21.85
N GLY A 191 -6.26 5.90 22.73
CA GLY A 191 -6.02 4.62 23.38
C GLY A 191 -5.61 3.51 22.40
N MET A 192 -4.91 3.86 21.32
CA MET A 192 -4.39 2.94 20.30
C MET A 192 -3.07 2.31 20.78
N THR A 193 -3.13 1.50 21.82
CA THR A 193 -1.96 0.97 22.53
C THR A 193 -1.17 -0.10 21.76
N GLN A 194 -1.75 -0.63 20.70
CA GLN A 194 -1.13 -1.61 19.80
C GLN A 194 -0.65 -0.99 18.48
N THR A 195 -0.72 0.34 18.37
CA THR A 195 -0.26 1.07 17.18
C THR A 195 1.05 1.78 17.48
N ALA A 196 1.96 1.75 16.52
CA ALA A 196 3.24 2.47 16.61
C ALA A 196 3.78 2.76 15.20
N ILE A 197 4.70 3.72 15.12
CA ILE A 197 5.55 3.88 13.95
C ILE A 197 6.75 2.94 14.11
N ASP A 198 7.00 2.11 13.11
CA ASP A 198 8.19 1.27 13.06
C ASP A 198 9.38 2.14 12.61
N ASP A 199 10.23 2.48 13.56
CA ASP A 199 11.45 3.24 13.33
C ASP A 199 12.69 2.31 13.09
N GLY A 200 12.45 1.00 12.97
CA GLY A 200 13.50 0.00 12.78
C GLY A 200 14.36 -0.29 14.01
N GLN A 201 14.10 0.37 15.15
CA GLN A 201 14.88 0.22 16.40
C GLN A 201 14.03 -0.33 17.56
N ARG A 202 12.76 0.08 17.64
CA ARG A 202 11.86 -0.35 18.71
C ARG A 202 11.46 -1.82 18.56
N ILE A 203 11.45 -2.54 19.68
CA ILE A 203 10.89 -3.89 19.72
C ILE A 203 9.36 -3.77 19.77
N LEU A 204 8.72 -4.08 18.65
CA LEU A 204 7.26 -4.10 18.54
C LEU A 204 6.77 -5.52 18.83
N ARG A 205 6.26 -5.74 20.06
CA ARG A 205 5.73 -7.05 20.46
C ARG A 205 4.51 -7.42 19.61
N ASN A 206 4.32 -8.70 19.38
CA ASN A 206 3.22 -9.27 18.57
C ASN A 206 3.18 -8.77 17.10
N LYS A 207 4.26 -8.18 16.59
CA LYS A 207 4.38 -7.83 15.18
C LYS A 207 4.61 -9.10 14.36
N ALA A 208 3.80 -9.30 13.33
CA ALA A 208 3.98 -10.38 12.37
C ALA A 208 5.25 -10.18 11.53
N ASN A 209 5.89 -11.30 11.15
CA ASN A 209 6.86 -11.33 10.06
C ASN A 209 6.13 -11.26 8.73
N ASN A 210 6.73 -10.63 7.72
CA ASN A 210 6.17 -10.55 6.38
C ASN A 210 6.74 -11.65 5.49
N TYR A 211 5.89 -12.21 4.64
CA TYR A 211 6.21 -13.31 3.73
C TYR A 211 5.74 -12.99 2.32
N MET A 212 6.47 -13.48 1.33
CA MET A 212 6.15 -13.32 -0.07
C MET A 212 6.39 -14.61 -0.84
N HIS A 213 5.82 -14.73 -2.03
CA HIS A 213 6.10 -15.89 -2.88
C HIS A 213 7.31 -15.62 -3.78
N ASP A 214 8.26 -16.55 -3.75
CA ASP A 214 9.38 -16.62 -4.67
C ASP A 214 9.46 -18.03 -5.26
N TYR A 215 9.47 -18.15 -6.58
CA TYR A 215 9.32 -19.43 -7.27
C TYR A 215 8.10 -20.25 -6.81
N GLY A 216 7.02 -19.60 -6.44
CA GLY A 216 5.81 -20.25 -5.93
C GLY A 216 5.92 -20.83 -4.51
N VAL A 217 7.02 -20.58 -3.82
CA VAL A 217 7.27 -20.98 -2.42
C VAL A 217 7.20 -19.75 -1.53
N LEU A 218 6.56 -19.87 -0.39
CA LEU A 218 6.49 -18.78 0.57
C LEU A 218 7.87 -18.61 1.24
N VAL A 219 8.45 -17.42 1.12
CA VAL A 219 9.74 -17.04 1.70
C VAL A 219 9.58 -15.82 2.58
N ARG A 220 10.52 -15.60 3.49
CA ARG A 220 10.54 -14.38 4.29
C ARG A 220 10.93 -13.19 3.44
N VAL A 221 10.23 -12.08 3.60
CA VAL A 221 10.60 -10.83 2.96
C VAL A 221 11.98 -10.37 3.43
N PRO A 222 12.87 -9.93 2.53
CA PRO A 222 14.13 -9.30 2.91
C PRO A 222 13.90 -8.12 3.85
N TYR A 223 14.81 -7.91 4.78
CA TYR A 223 14.73 -6.76 5.69
C TYR A 223 14.69 -5.45 4.90
N THR A 224 13.71 -4.62 5.21
CA THR A 224 13.57 -3.28 4.68
C THR A 224 13.56 -2.28 5.83
N ASN A 225 14.30 -1.19 5.70
CA ASN A 225 14.32 -0.17 6.74
C ASN A 225 13.07 0.72 6.62
N SER A 226 12.15 0.60 7.57
CA SER A 226 10.88 1.36 7.61
C SER A 226 11.07 2.87 7.64
N LEU A 227 12.25 3.37 8.07
CA LEU A 227 12.58 4.80 8.06
C LEU A 227 12.49 5.43 6.67
N TYR A 228 12.67 4.64 5.61
CA TYR A 228 12.55 5.14 4.22
C TYR A 228 11.12 5.44 3.80
N SER A 229 10.15 4.94 4.55
CA SER A 229 8.73 5.21 4.31
C SER A 229 8.01 5.75 5.54
N ILE A 230 8.72 6.41 6.43
CA ILE A 230 8.25 6.75 7.79
C ILE A 230 6.88 7.43 7.81
N GLY A 231 6.65 8.41 6.94
CA GLY A 231 5.35 9.09 6.81
C GLY A 231 4.39 8.43 5.81
N ALA A 232 4.91 7.53 4.96
CA ALA A 232 4.16 6.95 3.87
C ALA A 232 3.70 5.51 4.13
N GLY A 233 4.36 4.77 5.05
CA GLY A 233 4.15 3.34 5.16
C GLY A 233 4.59 2.66 6.46
N ALA A 234 5.13 3.37 7.44
CA ALA A 234 5.75 2.76 8.63
C ALA A 234 4.79 2.47 9.79
N LEU A 235 3.48 2.56 9.59
CA LEU A 235 2.50 2.24 10.63
C LEU A 235 2.45 0.72 10.88
N VAL A 236 2.54 0.34 12.14
CA VAL A 236 2.25 -1.02 12.62
C VAL A 236 1.07 -0.94 13.56
N THR A 237 0.02 -1.73 13.31
CA THR A 237 -1.27 -1.64 14.00
C THR A 237 -2.01 -2.97 14.01
N ASN A 238 -3.19 -3.01 14.64
CA ASN A 238 -4.15 -4.11 14.59
C ASN A 238 -5.58 -3.61 14.33
N CYS A 239 -6.53 -4.52 14.17
CA CYS A 239 -7.92 -4.16 13.89
C CYS A 239 -8.60 -3.41 15.04
N ASP A 240 -8.26 -3.69 16.31
CA ASP A 240 -8.85 -3.00 17.46
C ASP A 240 -8.51 -1.51 17.45
N ASP A 241 -7.25 -1.18 17.17
CA ASP A 241 -6.80 0.21 17.14
C ASP A 241 -7.29 0.93 15.88
N LEU A 242 -7.32 0.26 14.71
CA LEU A 242 -7.95 0.83 13.51
C LEU A 242 -9.45 1.09 13.70
N GLN A 243 -10.16 0.30 14.49
CA GLN A 243 -11.54 0.58 14.83
C GLN A 243 -11.67 1.85 15.72
N LYS A 244 -10.75 2.07 16.67
CA LYS A 244 -10.70 3.32 17.44
C LYS A 244 -10.40 4.53 16.55
N TRP A 245 -9.51 4.34 15.57
CA TRP A 245 -9.23 5.36 14.56
C TRP A 245 -10.48 5.69 13.73
N TYR A 246 -11.21 4.67 13.25
CA TYR A 246 -12.47 4.87 12.57
C TYR A 246 -13.47 5.68 13.42
N GLU A 247 -13.62 5.34 14.70
CA GLU A 247 -14.51 6.08 15.61
C GLU A 247 -14.05 7.54 15.79
N CYS A 248 -12.76 7.80 15.85
CA CYS A 248 -12.22 9.17 15.89
C CYS A 248 -12.67 9.98 14.66
N LEU A 249 -12.50 9.42 13.47
CA LEU A 249 -12.89 10.07 12.22
C LEU A 249 -14.41 10.29 12.15
N ARG A 250 -15.20 9.29 12.50
CA ARG A 250 -16.66 9.32 12.47
C ARG A 250 -17.23 10.33 13.46
N THR A 251 -16.69 10.38 14.67
CA THR A 251 -17.14 11.29 15.72
C THR A 251 -16.47 12.65 15.70
N LYS A 252 -15.53 12.86 14.75
CA LYS A 252 -14.79 14.10 14.56
C LYS A 252 -14.04 14.56 15.81
N ASN A 253 -13.31 13.62 16.43
CA ASN A 253 -12.47 13.92 17.59
C ASN A 253 -11.11 14.49 17.16
N LEU A 254 -10.46 15.24 18.08
CA LEU A 254 -9.09 15.77 18.00
C LEU A 254 -8.89 16.95 17.04
N LEU A 255 -9.77 17.18 16.07
CA LEU A 255 -9.71 18.33 15.16
C LEU A 255 -10.97 19.19 15.27
N SER A 256 -10.88 20.46 14.92
CA SER A 256 -12.05 21.30 14.73
C SER A 256 -12.90 20.84 13.54
N GLU A 257 -14.17 21.20 13.53
CA GLU A 257 -15.09 20.90 12.41
C GLU A 257 -14.52 21.42 11.07
N ARG A 258 -13.93 22.62 11.09
CA ARG A 258 -13.29 23.21 9.90
C ARG A 258 -12.13 22.36 9.40
N ALA A 259 -11.27 21.90 10.32
CA ALA A 259 -10.12 21.06 9.94
C ALA A 259 -10.59 19.71 9.40
N TYR A 260 -11.65 19.11 9.96
CA TYR A 260 -12.26 17.89 9.40
C TYR A 260 -12.85 18.09 8.01
N GLN A 261 -13.53 19.20 7.76
CA GLN A 261 -14.07 19.52 6.43
C GLN A 261 -12.94 19.58 5.39
N ILE A 262 -11.80 20.19 5.73
CA ILE A 262 -10.64 20.25 4.85
C ILE A 262 -10.01 18.87 4.67
N PHE A 263 -9.81 18.13 5.75
CA PHE A 263 -9.18 16.81 5.77
C PHE A 263 -9.90 15.81 4.86
N LEU A 264 -11.25 15.80 4.90
CA LEU A 264 -12.10 14.88 4.15
C LEU A 264 -12.58 15.46 2.80
N SER A 265 -12.18 16.68 2.46
CA SER A 265 -12.54 17.26 1.15
C SER A 265 -11.90 16.49 0.01
N GLU A 266 -12.74 16.13 -0.97
CA GLU A 266 -12.27 15.56 -2.22
C GLU A 266 -11.43 16.57 -3.00
N ASN A 267 -10.25 16.15 -3.39
CA ASN A 267 -9.35 16.89 -4.26
C ASN A 267 -9.26 16.21 -5.64
N THR A 268 -8.09 16.27 -6.28
CA THR A 268 -7.87 15.67 -7.58
C THR A 268 -7.92 14.14 -7.49
N ASN A 269 -8.60 13.49 -8.44
CA ASN A 269 -8.68 12.03 -8.56
C ASN A 269 -9.30 11.33 -7.34
N HIS A 270 -10.33 11.93 -6.76
CA HIS A 270 -11.04 11.42 -5.57
C HIS A 270 -10.16 11.26 -4.31
N TYR A 271 -8.93 11.79 -4.33
CA TYR A 271 -8.02 11.73 -3.20
C TYR A 271 -8.27 12.89 -2.24
N CYS A 272 -8.53 12.58 -0.99
CA CYS A 272 -8.53 13.50 0.13
C CYS A 272 -7.13 13.61 0.72
N TYR A 273 -6.97 13.97 1.98
CA TYR A 273 -5.68 13.93 2.63
C TYR A 273 -5.43 12.55 3.27
N GLY A 274 -4.66 11.71 2.57
CA GLY A 274 -4.33 10.35 3.02
C GLY A 274 -5.47 9.34 2.96
N LEU A 275 -6.57 9.69 2.33
CA LEU A 275 -7.75 8.85 2.11
C LEU A 275 -8.27 9.05 0.69
N GLU A 276 -8.87 8.02 0.13
CA GLU A 276 -9.58 8.06 -1.14
C GLU A 276 -11.08 8.18 -0.86
N TRP A 277 -11.72 9.21 -1.42
CA TRP A 277 -13.17 9.29 -1.40
C TRP A 277 -13.77 8.23 -2.31
N TYR A 278 -14.79 7.57 -1.80
CA TYR A 278 -15.55 6.58 -2.55
C TYR A 278 -17.03 6.98 -2.56
N ALA A 279 -17.94 6.13 -2.95
CA ALA A 279 -19.37 6.43 -2.94
C ALA A 279 -19.96 6.48 -1.51
N ARG A 280 -21.13 7.11 -1.33
CA ARG A 280 -21.92 7.04 -0.08
C ARG A 280 -21.23 7.59 1.16
N ASN A 281 -20.58 8.74 1.06
CA ASN A 281 -19.81 9.33 2.15
C ASN A 281 -18.88 8.33 2.83
N SER A 282 -18.13 7.61 2.00
CA SER A 282 -17.16 6.65 2.48
C SER A 282 -15.75 6.98 2.01
N TYR A 283 -14.80 6.55 2.81
CA TYR A 283 -13.37 6.81 2.62
C TYR A 283 -12.59 5.52 2.81
N LEU A 284 -11.66 5.27 1.91
CA LEU A 284 -10.84 4.08 1.96
C LEU A 284 -9.36 4.39 1.74
N HIS A 285 -8.51 3.48 2.07
CA HIS A 285 -7.13 3.43 1.61
C HIS A 285 -6.62 1.99 1.64
N GLY A 286 -5.94 1.60 0.57
CA GLY A 286 -5.16 0.37 0.50
C GLY A 286 -3.73 0.59 0.96
N GLY A 287 -3.07 -0.49 1.33
CA GLY A 287 -1.65 -0.51 1.65
C GLY A 287 -0.99 -1.74 1.06
N ASP A 288 0.05 -1.52 0.27
CA ASP A 288 0.83 -2.57 -0.35
C ASP A 288 2.30 -2.36 -0.14
N PHE A 289 2.95 -3.46 0.16
CA PHE A 289 4.39 -3.56 0.22
C PHE A 289 4.81 -5.03 0.07
N LEU A 290 6.09 -5.35 -0.02
CA LEU A 290 6.54 -6.73 0.00
C LEU A 290 6.04 -7.46 1.23
N GLY A 291 5.25 -8.50 1.04
CA GLY A 291 4.66 -9.27 2.11
C GLY A 291 3.62 -8.52 2.95
N VAL A 292 3.06 -7.43 2.45
CA VAL A 292 2.05 -6.63 3.16
C VAL A 292 0.90 -6.32 2.23
N SER A 293 -0.32 -6.62 2.67
CA SER A 293 -1.55 -6.07 2.09
C SER A 293 -2.46 -5.58 3.20
N ALA A 294 -2.91 -4.34 3.10
CA ALA A 294 -3.81 -3.73 4.07
C ALA A 294 -4.95 -3.00 3.36
N TYR A 295 -6.10 -2.92 4.01
CA TYR A 295 -7.24 -2.19 3.49
C TYR A 295 -8.11 -1.69 4.62
N THR A 296 -8.51 -0.42 4.50
CA THR A 296 -9.50 0.21 5.39
C THR A 296 -10.57 0.86 4.55
N HIS A 297 -11.84 0.65 4.91
CA HIS A 297 -12.97 1.31 4.25
C HIS A 297 -13.99 1.74 5.29
N TYR A 298 -14.27 3.03 5.35
CA TYR A 298 -15.08 3.69 6.38
C TYR A 298 -16.33 4.29 5.76
N PHE A 299 -17.50 3.83 6.17
CA PHE A 299 -18.81 4.35 5.76
C PHE A 299 -19.42 5.10 6.94
N PHE A 300 -19.24 6.41 7.01
CA PHE A 300 -19.58 7.20 8.19
C PHE A 300 -21.09 7.24 8.46
N ASP A 301 -21.89 7.45 7.41
CA ASP A 301 -23.38 7.53 7.56
C ASP A 301 -24.00 6.19 7.95
N GLU A 302 -23.33 5.09 7.63
CA GLU A 302 -23.81 3.73 7.90
C GLU A 302 -23.22 3.14 9.18
N ASN A 303 -22.34 3.88 9.87
CA ASN A 303 -21.56 3.40 11.01
C ASN A 303 -20.95 2.02 10.76
N LEU A 304 -20.30 1.89 9.59
CA LEU A 304 -19.73 0.65 9.10
C LEU A 304 -18.25 0.84 8.78
N CYS A 305 -17.41 -0.09 9.22
CA CYS A 305 -16.03 -0.16 8.75
C CYS A 305 -15.62 -1.60 8.37
N ILE A 306 -14.77 -1.68 7.36
CA ILE A 306 -14.14 -2.92 6.86
C ILE A 306 -12.64 -2.75 7.03
N LEU A 307 -12.02 -3.66 7.78
CA LEU A 307 -10.59 -3.64 8.10
C LEU A 307 -9.97 -4.96 7.67
N LEU A 308 -8.85 -4.87 6.97
CA LEU A 308 -8.07 -6.01 6.53
C LEU A 308 -6.57 -5.71 6.74
N LEU A 309 -5.87 -6.63 7.35
CA LEU A 309 -4.41 -6.57 7.53
C LEU A 309 -3.83 -7.95 7.21
N SER A 310 -2.81 -7.99 6.37
CA SER A 310 -2.16 -9.22 5.92
C SER A 310 -0.65 -9.09 5.97
N ASN A 311 0.00 -10.17 6.33
CA ASN A 311 1.45 -10.32 6.29
C ASN A 311 1.93 -11.16 5.10
N THR A 312 1.09 -11.21 4.05
CA THR A 312 1.42 -11.71 2.70
C THR A 312 0.88 -10.74 1.66
N GLU A 313 1.56 -10.62 0.51
CA GLU A 313 1.15 -9.77 -0.61
C GLU A 313 0.22 -10.50 -1.60
N SER A 314 -0.29 -11.65 -1.25
CA SER A 314 -1.02 -12.53 -2.16
C SER A 314 -2.49 -12.16 -2.38
N LEU A 315 -2.98 -11.07 -1.79
CA LEU A 315 -4.40 -10.72 -1.77
C LEU A 315 -4.68 -9.46 -2.59
N ASP A 316 -5.70 -9.49 -3.44
CA ASP A 316 -6.35 -8.29 -3.96
C ASP A 316 -7.30 -7.70 -2.89
N GLN A 317 -6.73 -6.83 -2.03
CA GLN A 317 -7.47 -6.24 -0.91
C GLN A 317 -8.60 -5.30 -1.36
N TYR A 318 -8.45 -4.61 -2.49
CA TYR A 318 -9.51 -3.76 -3.04
C TYR A 318 -10.69 -4.59 -3.54
N ARG A 319 -10.42 -5.69 -4.26
CA ARG A 319 -11.43 -6.63 -4.72
C ARG A 319 -12.18 -7.25 -3.54
N LEU A 320 -11.46 -7.72 -2.54
CA LEU A 320 -12.07 -8.31 -1.35
C LEU A 320 -12.91 -7.28 -0.60
N GLY A 321 -12.35 -6.09 -0.31
CA GLY A 321 -13.02 -5.03 0.45
C GLY A 321 -14.26 -4.49 -0.25
N THR A 322 -14.20 -4.22 -1.55
CA THR A 322 -15.36 -3.76 -2.34
C THR A 322 -16.41 -4.85 -2.51
N GLY A 323 -16.00 -6.12 -2.61
CA GLY A 323 -16.92 -7.25 -2.63
C GLY A 323 -17.69 -7.41 -1.32
N ILE A 324 -17.02 -7.24 -0.18
CA ILE A 324 -17.66 -7.20 1.15
C ILE A 324 -18.68 -6.05 1.22
N ALA A 325 -18.28 -4.85 0.79
CA ALA A 325 -19.17 -3.69 0.75
C ALA A 325 -20.42 -3.96 -0.14
N ALA A 326 -20.24 -4.60 -1.29
CA ALA A 326 -21.33 -4.95 -2.18
C ALA A 326 -22.31 -5.95 -1.54
N ILE A 327 -21.83 -6.93 -0.79
CA ILE A 327 -22.69 -7.86 -0.04
C ILE A 327 -23.52 -7.09 1.01
N LEU A 328 -22.87 -6.20 1.75
CA LEU A 328 -23.52 -5.41 2.80
C LEU A 328 -24.60 -4.45 2.26
N HIS A 329 -24.40 -3.89 1.06
CA HIS A 329 -25.31 -2.93 0.46
C HIS A 329 -26.35 -3.56 -0.49
N ASN A 330 -25.95 -4.56 -1.27
CA ASN A 330 -26.75 -5.12 -2.36
C ASN A 330 -27.15 -6.59 -2.12
N GLY A 331 -26.69 -7.20 -1.01
CA GLY A 331 -26.97 -8.58 -0.64
C GLY A 331 -26.20 -9.65 -1.42
N GLN A 332 -25.31 -9.25 -2.33
CA GLN A 332 -24.50 -10.19 -3.11
C GLN A 332 -23.16 -9.57 -3.54
N ALA A 333 -22.12 -10.39 -3.61
CA ALA A 333 -20.82 -10.00 -4.14
C ALA A 333 -20.88 -9.82 -5.67
N PRO A 334 -20.04 -8.95 -6.25
CA PRO A 334 -19.80 -8.95 -7.68
C PRO A 334 -19.27 -10.31 -8.12
N HIS A 335 -19.62 -10.70 -9.34
CA HIS A 335 -19.02 -11.87 -9.96
C HIS A 335 -17.65 -11.47 -10.51
N TYR A 336 -16.58 -11.97 -9.88
CA TYR A 336 -15.22 -11.79 -10.38
C TYR A 336 -14.81 -12.95 -11.28
N TYR A 337 -14.28 -12.59 -12.45
CA TYR A 337 -13.70 -13.57 -13.35
C TYR A 337 -12.41 -14.14 -12.74
N ARG A 338 -12.33 -15.46 -12.65
CA ARG A 338 -11.12 -16.20 -12.31
C ARG A 338 -10.70 -16.96 -13.56
N PRO A 339 -9.64 -16.53 -14.24
CA PRO A 339 -9.20 -17.20 -15.46
C PRO A 339 -8.74 -18.63 -15.14
N GLU A 340 -9.09 -19.55 -16.02
CA GLU A 340 -8.60 -20.93 -15.94
C GLU A 340 -7.16 -20.99 -16.44
N GLU A 341 -6.32 -21.77 -15.78
CA GLU A 341 -4.95 -22.02 -16.20
C GLU A 341 -4.90 -22.97 -17.39
N HIS A 342 -4.22 -22.56 -18.45
CA HIS A 342 -3.88 -23.40 -19.60
C HIS A 342 -2.48 -23.95 -19.42
N LEU A 343 -2.35 -25.26 -19.15
CA LEU A 343 -1.04 -25.89 -19.02
C LEU A 343 -0.31 -25.88 -20.37
N LEU A 344 0.86 -25.26 -20.39
CA LEU A 344 1.74 -25.26 -21.56
C LEU A 344 2.57 -26.55 -21.58
N ALA A 345 2.77 -27.11 -22.77
CA ALA A 345 3.69 -28.22 -22.91
C ALA A 345 5.15 -27.73 -22.68
N PRO A 346 6.04 -28.56 -22.08
CA PRO A 346 7.40 -28.14 -21.76
C PRO A 346 8.17 -27.54 -22.95
N GLN A 347 7.97 -28.07 -24.16
CA GLN A 347 8.60 -27.53 -25.37
C GLN A 347 8.10 -26.14 -25.77
N ASP A 348 6.95 -25.72 -25.26
CA ASP A 348 6.36 -24.41 -25.57
C ASP A 348 6.80 -23.32 -24.58
N LEU A 349 7.28 -23.69 -23.40
CA LEU A 349 7.76 -22.73 -22.39
C LEU A 349 8.94 -21.92 -22.89
N ALA A 350 9.88 -22.56 -23.57
CA ALA A 350 11.07 -21.90 -24.11
C ALA A 350 10.75 -20.75 -25.08
N LYS A 351 9.55 -20.74 -25.70
CA LYS A 351 9.12 -19.64 -26.57
C LYS A 351 8.98 -18.33 -25.83
N TYR A 352 8.66 -18.38 -24.54
CA TYR A 352 8.36 -17.20 -23.72
C TYR A 352 9.53 -16.74 -22.87
N THR A 353 10.63 -17.49 -22.79
CA THR A 353 11.81 -17.08 -22.03
C THR A 353 12.57 -15.94 -22.73
N GLY A 354 13.14 -15.02 -21.96
CA GLY A 354 13.97 -13.90 -22.45
C GLY A 354 13.55 -12.56 -21.89
N THR A 355 14.13 -11.49 -22.45
CA THR A 355 13.88 -10.11 -22.00
C THR A 355 12.82 -9.45 -22.85
N TYR A 356 11.91 -8.70 -22.23
CA TYR A 356 10.76 -8.05 -22.85
C TYR A 356 10.74 -6.55 -22.57
N LEU A 357 10.16 -5.77 -23.51
CA LEU A 357 9.92 -4.33 -23.41
C LEU A 357 8.42 -4.04 -23.39
N PRO A 358 7.98 -2.95 -22.74
CA PRO A 358 8.77 -1.98 -22.02
C PRO A 358 9.17 -2.50 -20.62
N GLY A 359 10.18 -1.88 -19.99
CA GLY A 359 10.54 -2.19 -18.60
C GLY A 359 11.62 -3.24 -18.40
N LYS A 360 12.18 -3.83 -19.49
CA LYS A 360 13.21 -4.89 -19.40
C LYS A 360 12.81 -6.05 -18.49
N ILE A 361 11.57 -6.50 -18.62
CA ILE A 361 11.06 -7.65 -17.88
C ILE A 361 11.78 -8.91 -18.38
N GLN A 362 12.33 -9.67 -17.46
CA GLN A 362 12.93 -10.97 -17.77
C GLN A 362 11.91 -12.08 -17.45
N ILE A 363 11.75 -13.01 -18.39
CA ILE A 363 10.97 -14.23 -18.19
C ILE A 363 11.91 -15.41 -18.23
N GLU A 364 11.85 -16.25 -17.20
CA GLU A 364 12.63 -17.48 -17.14
C GLU A 364 11.72 -18.72 -16.95
N GLU A 365 12.26 -19.87 -17.34
CA GLU A 365 11.64 -21.17 -17.09
C GLU A 365 12.38 -21.89 -15.97
N LYS A 366 11.64 -22.44 -15.02
CA LYS A 366 12.19 -23.30 -13.97
C LYS A 366 11.16 -24.35 -13.56
N ASN A 367 11.57 -25.60 -13.55
CA ASN A 367 10.75 -26.74 -13.14
C ASN A 367 9.40 -26.84 -13.90
N GLY A 368 9.38 -26.52 -15.18
CA GLY A 368 8.21 -26.60 -16.04
C GLY A 368 7.21 -25.45 -15.86
N LYS A 369 7.65 -24.34 -15.28
CA LYS A 369 6.86 -23.12 -15.07
C LYS A 369 7.59 -21.90 -15.56
N LEU A 370 6.84 -20.83 -15.88
CA LEU A 370 7.38 -19.55 -16.26
C LEU A 370 7.32 -18.59 -15.05
N TYR A 371 8.36 -17.76 -14.94
CA TYR A 371 8.47 -16.76 -13.90
C TYR A 371 8.83 -15.41 -14.51
N LEU A 372 8.14 -14.36 -14.06
CA LEU A 372 8.55 -12.98 -14.25
C LEU A 372 9.60 -12.65 -13.20
N VAL A 373 10.78 -12.24 -13.66
CA VAL A 373 11.91 -11.94 -12.79
C VAL A 373 11.98 -10.44 -12.54
N ARG A 374 11.87 -10.05 -11.29
CA ARG A 374 12.24 -8.70 -10.83
C ARG A 374 13.74 -8.72 -10.54
N VAL A 375 14.53 -8.43 -11.55
CA VAL A 375 16.00 -8.65 -11.54
C VAL A 375 16.69 -7.97 -10.36
N ASN A 376 16.31 -6.72 -10.07
CA ASN A 376 16.95 -5.94 -9.00
C ASN A 376 16.62 -6.46 -7.59
N GLN A 377 15.49 -7.14 -7.45
CA GLN A 377 15.00 -7.69 -6.18
C GLN A 377 15.36 -9.18 -6.04
N ASN A 378 15.77 -9.82 -7.11
CA ASN A 378 15.94 -11.27 -7.21
C ASN A 378 14.66 -12.04 -6.79
N ILE A 379 13.49 -11.55 -7.25
CA ILE A 379 12.17 -12.12 -6.96
C ILE A 379 11.61 -12.73 -8.24
N HIS A 380 11.02 -13.92 -8.12
CA HIS A 380 10.52 -14.72 -9.24
C HIS A 380 9.03 -15.00 -9.07
N ILE A 381 8.21 -14.24 -9.78
CA ILE A 381 6.75 -14.30 -9.72
C ILE A 381 6.24 -15.33 -10.72
N GLU A 382 5.56 -16.35 -10.25
CA GLU A 382 4.99 -17.40 -11.10
C GLU A 382 3.95 -16.80 -12.07
N LEU A 383 4.04 -17.21 -13.35
CA LEU A 383 3.12 -16.82 -14.40
C LEU A 383 2.21 -17.98 -14.78
N TYR A 384 0.91 -17.71 -14.80
CA TYR A 384 -0.09 -18.63 -15.34
C TYR A 384 -0.48 -18.25 -16.75
N CYS A 385 -0.43 -19.22 -17.66
CA CYS A 385 -1.01 -19.06 -18.98
C CYS A 385 -2.54 -19.12 -18.87
N VAL A 386 -3.22 -18.09 -19.37
CA VAL A 386 -4.69 -17.99 -19.36
C VAL A 386 -5.27 -17.89 -20.77
N GLY A 387 -4.44 -18.07 -21.81
CA GLY A 387 -4.82 -18.03 -23.20
C GLY A 387 -3.59 -17.90 -24.11
N LYS A 388 -3.83 -17.79 -25.41
CA LYS A 388 -2.74 -17.65 -26.38
C LYS A 388 -1.92 -16.39 -26.06
N ASP A 389 -0.64 -16.59 -25.75
CA ASP A 389 0.34 -15.54 -25.41
C ASP A 389 -0.12 -14.63 -24.23
N SER A 390 -1.08 -15.10 -23.42
CA SER A 390 -1.68 -14.32 -22.34
C SER A 390 -1.38 -14.97 -20.98
N PHE A 391 -0.81 -14.19 -20.07
CA PHE A 391 -0.37 -14.67 -18.76
C PHE A 391 -0.86 -13.73 -17.67
N ILE A 392 -1.13 -14.29 -16.50
CA ILE A 392 -1.34 -13.53 -15.27
C ILE A 392 -0.24 -13.88 -14.28
N ARG A 393 0.13 -12.93 -13.46
CA ARG A 393 1.00 -13.18 -12.32
C ARG A 393 0.18 -13.85 -11.21
N ARG A 394 0.69 -14.94 -10.66
CA ARG A 394 0.08 -15.54 -9.47
C ARG A 394 0.14 -14.53 -8.34
N TYR A 395 -0.94 -14.42 -7.59
CA TYR A 395 -1.06 -13.50 -6.46
C TYR A 395 -0.94 -12.02 -6.83
N GLU A 396 -1.31 -11.64 -8.06
CA GLU A 396 -1.39 -10.25 -8.46
C GLU A 396 -2.77 -9.68 -8.16
N GLU A 397 -2.81 -8.45 -7.61
CA GLU A 397 -4.05 -7.74 -7.32
C GLU A 397 -4.98 -7.62 -8.51
N GLN A 398 -4.43 -7.29 -9.66
CA GLN A 398 -5.17 -7.14 -10.89
C GLN A 398 -4.99 -8.38 -11.76
N GLN A 399 -5.98 -9.25 -11.80
CA GLN A 399 -6.03 -10.41 -12.67
C GLN A 399 -6.15 -10.00 -14.17
N THR A 400 -5.38 -8.99 -14.57
CA THR A 400 -5.34 -8.51 -15.96
C THR A 400 -4.26 -9.28 -16.70
N PRO A 401 -4.59 -10.01 -17.77
CA PRO A 401 -3.59 -10.80 -18.48
C PRO A 401 -2.51 -9.94 -19.13
N HIS A 402 -1.27 -10.31 -18.86
CA HIS A 402 -0.09 -9.78 -19.56
C HIS A 402 0.09 -10.56 -20.87
N ARG A 403 0.23 -9.84 -21.96
CA ARG A 403 0.49 -10.47 -23.24
C ARG A 403 1.98 -10.52 -23.53
N LEU A 404 2.56 -11.70 -23.59
CA LEU A 404 3.93 -11.93 -24.00
C LEU A 404 3.97 -12.20 -25.51
N ILE A 405 4.74 -11.44 -26.28
CA ILE A 405 4.86 -11.57 -27.74
C ILE A 405 6.29 -12.05 -28.05
N PRO A 406 6.51 -13.39 -28.22
CA PRO A 406 7.82 -13.96 -28.35
C PRO A 406 8.54 -13.53 -29.65
N ASP A 407 7.79 -13.33 -30.73
CA ASP A 407 8.35 -13.07 -32.05
C ASP A 407 8.58 -11.60 -32.38
N GLY A 408 8.32 -10.70 -31.44
CA GLY A 408 8.55 -9.26 -31.59
C GLY A 408 7.66 -8.55 -32.62
N GLY A 409 6.65 -9.23 -33.17
CA GLY A 409 5.70 -8.70 -34.17
C GLY A 409 4.59 -7.83 -33.56
N GLY A 410 4.24 -6.72 -34.22
CA GLY A 410 3.12 -5.86 -33.83
C GLY A 410 3.49 -4.70 -32.89
N GLN A 411 2.59 -3.71 -32.72
CA GLN A 411 2.72 -2.63 -31.72
C GLN A 411 2.39 -3.19 -30.33
N PRO A 412 3.13 -2.83 -29.26
CA PRO A 412 2.76 -3.21 -27.91
C PRO A 412 1.42 -2.53 -27.59
N SER A 413 0.44 -3.30 -27.14
CA SER A 413 -0.69 -2.74 -26.42
C SER A 413 -0.22 -2.18 -25.08
N ILE A 414 -1.01 -1.34 -24.41
CA ILE A 414 -0.68 -0.76 -23.09
C ILE A 414 -0.22 -1.82 -22.06
N TRP A 415 -0.57 -3.10 -22.29
CA TRP A 415 -0.23 -4.26 -21.45
C TRP A 415 0.51 -5.37 -22.22
N GLY A 416 1.14 -5.06 -23.36
CA GLY A 416 1.89 -6.04 -24.15
C GLY A 416 3.38 -5.84 -24.05
N TYR A 417 4.11 -6.90 -23.73
CA TYR A 417 5.56 -6.95 -23.67
C TYR A 417 6.12 -7.60 -24.92
N LYS A 418 7.16 -7.01 -25.53
CA LYS A 418 7.86 -7.58 -26.68
C LYS A 418 9.24 -8.08 -26.27
N ARG A 419 9.59 -9.27 -26.68
CA ARG A 419 10.92 -9.84 -26.49
C ARG A 419 11.97 -9.01 -27.22
N ILE A 420 13.10 -8.73 -26.56
CA ILE A 420 14.29 -8.18 -27.18
C ILE A 420 15.02 -9.36 -27.84
N ARG A 421 15.33 -9.26 -29.13
CA ARG A 421 16.32 -10.14 -29.75
C ARG A 421 17.69 -9.65 -29.30
N GLU A 422 18.43 -10.48 -28.57
CA GLU A 422 19.83 -10.19 -28.32
C GLU A 422 20.55 -10.13 -29.69
N PRO A 423 21.43 -9.14 -29.91
CA PRO A 423 22.27 -9.19 -31.08
C PRO A 423 23.18 -10.44 -30.95
N LEU A 424 23.19 -11.30 -31.98
CA LEU A 424 24.03 -12.44 -32.15
C LEU A 424 25.51 -12.06 -32.03
#